data_20d97e0d545d04770fe96f26411fea1c
#
_entry.id   20d97e0d545d04770fe96f26411fea1c
#
_cell.length_a   1.000
_cell.length_b   1.000
_cell.length_c   1.000
_cell.angle_alpha   90.00
_cell.angle_beta   90.00
_cell.angle_gamma   90.00
#
_symmetry.space_group_name_H-M   'P 1'
#
loop_
_entity.id
_entity.type
_entity.pdbx_description
1 polymer ?
#
loop_
_entity_poly.entity_id
_entity_poly.type
_entity_poly.pdbx_seq_one_letter_code
_entity_poly.pdbx_strand_id
1 'polypeptide(L)'
;MNWKSFFNIKRNRNEFILTIILLAILLISFSQFLQFIEKRNGVVLPDPLLNIFSPIDLTWLTFSLIYLSLILFLFSVAKEPDKLLIAMQAYGLMVIFRTIAMYLVPLEPPETMLLLNDPFVQLFGKGEILTKDLFFSGHTATLFLLFLLTEKKTLKFIFLISTFIVGISVLLQHVHYSIDVFVAPFVAYGSYRIIKIYREKISLNSN
;
A
#
# COMPACT_ATOMS: atom_id res chain seq x y z
N MET A 1 -10.80 -19.40 -11.51
CA MET A 1 -10.39 -19.83 -12.88
C MET A 1 -8.89 -20.09 -12.88
N ASN A 2 -8.35 -21.11 -13.61
CA ASN A 2 -6.91 -21.32 -13.71
C ASN A 2 -6.29 -20.40 -14.78
N TRP A 3 -4.96 -20.26 -14.82
CA TRP A 3 -4.24 -19.39 -15.74
C TRP A 3 -4.55 -19.68 -17.22
N LYS A 4 -4.61 -20.96 -17.63
CA LYS A 4 -4.89 -21.34 -19.02
C LYS A 4 -6.28 -20.87 -19.45
N SER A 5 -7.30 -21.14 -18.64
CA SER A 5 -8.67 -20.69 -18.92
C SER A 5 -8.80 -19.18 -18.90
N PHE A 6 -8.06 -18.50 -18.01
CA PHE A 6 -8.05 -17.04 -17.90
C PHE A 6 -7.50 -16.38 -19.17
N PHE A 7 -6.34 -16.82 -19.65
CA PHE A 7 -5.70 -16.24 -20.84
C PHE A 7 -6.33 -16.64 -22.16
N ASN A 8 -7.12 -17.70 -22.21
CA ASN A 8 -7.91 -18.06 -23.40
C ASN A 8 -9.02 -17.03 -23.69
N ILE A 9 -9.49 -16.32 -22.67
CA ILE A 9 -10.45 -15.22 -22.84
C ILE A 9 -9.70 -13.96 -23.22
N LYS A 10 -9.83 -13.50 -24.47
CA LYS A 10 -9.12 -12.32 -25.02
C LYS A 10 -9.26 -11.08 -24.13
N ARG A 11 -10.46 -10.85 -23.61
CA ARG A 11 -10.72 -9.71 -22.70
C ARG A 11 -9.86 -9.80 -21.43
N ASN A 12 -9.87 -10.92 -20.74
CA ASN A 12 -9.12 -11.09 -19.49
C ASN A 12 -7.61 -10.94 -19.72
N ARG A 13 -7.10 -11.50 -20.81
CA ARG A 13 -5.71 -11.37 -21.21
C ARG A 13 -5.32 -9.92 -21.47
N ASN A 14 -6.13 -9.19 -22.25
CA ASN A 14 -5.84 -7.79 -22.57
C ASN A 14 -5.92 -6.92 -21.31
N GLU A 15 -6.90 -7.14 -20.45
CA GLU A 15 -7.06 -6.42 -19.19
C GLU A 15 -5.89 -6.69 -18.24
N PHE A 16 -5.41 -7.93 -18.16
CA PHE A 16 -4.26 -8.30 -17.32
C PHE A 16 -2.98 -7.61 -17.82
N ILE A 17 -2.70 -7.67 -19.12
CA ILE A 17 -1.54 -7.02 -19.73
C ILE A 17 -1.61 -5.49 -19.53
N LEU A 18 -2.77 -4.89 -19.81
CA LEU A 18 -2.98 -3.45 -19.62
C LEU A 18 -2.79 -3.04 -18.16
N THR A 19 -3.31 -3.83 -17.22
CA THR A 19 -3.13 -3.57 -15.79
C THR A 19 -1.65 -3.58 -15.39
N ILE A 20 -0.86 -4.54 -15.87
CA ILE A 20 0.58 -4.58 -15.60
C ILE A 20 1.28 -3.33 -16.15
N ILE A 21 1.00 -2.97 -17.39
CA ILE A 21 1.61 -1.80 -18.04
C ILE A 21 1.25 -0.52 -17.29
N LEU A 22 -0.04 -0.32 -16.98
CA LEU A 22 -0.50 0.85 -16.26
C LEU A 22 0.06 0.92 -14.84
N LEU A 23 0.13 -0.22 -14.14
CA LEU A 23 0.73 -0.29 -12.81
C LEU A 23 2.22 0.06 -12.84
N ALA A 24 2.97 -0.46 -13.82
CA ALA A 24 4.38 -0.13 -13.97
C ALA A 24 4.60 1.38 -14.22
N ILE A 25 3.83 1.96 -15.15
CA ILE A 25 3.87 3.41 -15.42
C ILE A 25 3.52 4.20 -14.15
N LEU A 26 2.45 3.80 -13.45
CA LEU A 26 2.02 4.45 -12.23
C LEU A 26 3.09 4.42 -11.13
N LEU A 27 3.74 3.28 -10.91
CA LEU A 27 4.77 3.15 -9.88
C LEU A 27 6.02 3.96 -10.21
N ILE A 28 6.43 4.00 -11.49
CA ILE A 28 7.53 4.87 -11.95
C ILE A 28 7.18 6.34 -11.74
N SER A 29 5.97 6.75 -12.13
CA SER A 29 5.49 8.12 -11.94
C SER A 29 5.37 8.49 -10.46
N PHE A 30 4.91 7.54 -9.63
CA PHE A 30 4.81 7.72 -8.18
C PHE A 30 6.19 7.90 -7.54
N SER A 31 7.20 7.13 -7.96
CA SER A 31 8.57 7.31 -7.47
C SER A 31 9.12 8.73 -7.79
N GLN A 32 8.86 9.25 -8.99
CA GLN A 32 9.24 10.63 -9.35
C GLN A 32 8.42 11.67 -8.57
N PHE A 33 7.14 11.39 -8.33
CA PHE A 33 6.28 12.24 -7.53
C PHE A 33 6.77 12.33 -6.07
N LEU A 34 7.26 11.23 -5.48
CA LEU A 34 7.84 11.25 -4.13
C LEU A 34 9.06 12.19 -4.05
N GLN A 35 9.93 12.18 -5.06
CA GLN A 35 11.06 13.11 -5.13
C GLN A 35 10.61 14.57 -5.27
N PHE A 36 9.50 14.82 -5.95
CA PHE A 36 8.89 16.14 -6.02
C PHE A 36 8.33 16.60 -4.66
N ILE A 37 7.60 15.71 -3.97
CA ILE A 37 7.03 16.00 -2.64
C ILE A 37 8.14 16.26 -1.61
N GLU A 38 9.26 15.53 -1.67
CA GLU A 38 10.39 15.73 -0.75
C GLU A 38 10.96 17.15 -0.80
N LYS A 39 10.91 17.80 -1.97
CA LYS A 39 11.38 19.18 -2.17
C LYS A 39 10.34 20.24 -1.83
N ARG A 40 9.09 19.84 -1.59
CA ARG A 40 7.98 20.76 -1.35
C ARG A 40 7.88 21.08 0.14
N ASN A 41 7.66 22.36 0.47
CA ASN A 41 7.37 22.77 1.84
C ASN A 41 5.98 22.29 2.26
N GLY A 42 5.89 21.76 3.46
CA GLY A 42 4.65 21.28 4.07
C GLY A 42 4.39 21.94 5.43
N VAL A 43 3.48 21.34 6.18
CA VAL A 43 3.09 21.81 7.52
C VAL A 43 3.35 20.69 8.52
N VAL A 44 3.97 21.00 9.65
CA VAL A 44 4.07 20.10 10.80
C VAL A 44 2.71 20.06 11.49
N LEU A 45 2.15 18.86 11.66
CA LEU A 45 0.89 18.69 12.38
C LEU A 45 1.16 18.52 13.87
N PRO A 46 0.39 19.19 14.75
CA PRO A 46 0.39 18.85 16.16
C PRO A 46 -0.28 17.49 16.35
N ASP A 47 0.47 16.51 16.83
CA ASP A 47 -0.03 15.17 17.13
C ASP A 47 0.18 14.83 18.61
N PRO A 48 -0.86 14.97 19.46
CA PRO A 48 -0.74 14.70 20.89
C PRO A 48 -0.33 13.27 21.21
N LEU A 49 -0.65 12.29 20.33
CA LEU A 49 -0.30 10.89 20.56
C LEU A 49 1.21 10.67 20.48
N LEU A 50 1.88 11.32 19.52
CA LEU A 50 3.34 11.20 19.34
C LEU A 50 4.11 11.83 20.50
N ASN A 51 3.50 12.77 21.23
CA ASN A 51 4.15 13.41 22.39
C ASN A 51 4.13 12.55 23.68
N ILE A 52 3.41 11.41 23.68
CA ILE A 52 3.27 10.57 24.88
C ILE A 52 4.51 9.69 25.10
N PHE A 53 5.27 9.38 24.03
CA PHE A 53 6.39 8.45 24.09
C PHE A 53 7.56 8.93 23.23
N SER A 54 8.77 8.47 23.58
CA SER A 54 9.96 8.69 22.74
C SER A 54 9.97 7.70 21.56
N PRO A 55 10.47 8.09 20.39
CA PRO A 55 10.49 7.21 19.24
C PRO A 55 11.41 6.00 19.43
N ILE A 56 11.00 4.86 18.89
CA ILE A 56 11.70 3.58 18.96
C ILE A 56 11.90 3.07 17.51
N ASP A 57 13.13 2.65 17.18
CA ASP A 57 13.43 2.05 15.88
C ASP A 57 12.83 0.64 15.76
N LEU A 58 11.84 0.52 14.89
CA LEU A 58 11.14 -0.72 14.56
C LEU A 58 11.23 -1.06 13.06
N THR A 59 12.24 -0.51 12.37
CA THR A 59 12.45 -0.67 10.92
C THR A 59 12.40 -2.13 10.49
N TRP A 60 13.19 -2.99 11.13
CA TRP A 60 13.24 -4.42 10.79
C TRP A 60 11.90 -5.14 11.02
N LEU A 61 11.21 -4.83 12.10
CA LEU A 61 9.89 -5.42 12.39
C LEU A 61 8.87 -5.00 11.32
N THR A 62 8.83 -3.71 11.00
CA THR A 62 7.92 -3.14 10.01
C THR A 62 8.11 -3.79 8.64
N PHE A 63 9.33 -3.79 8.11
CA PHE A 63 9.58 -4.34 6.77
C PHE A 63 9.50 -5.87 6.74
N SER A 64 9.92 -6.58 7.78
CA SER A 64 9.76 -8.03 7.84
C SER A 64 8.30 -8.44 7.74
N LEU A 65 7.40 -7.76 8.47
CA LEU A 65 5.96 -8.05 8.41
C LEU A 65 5.36 -7.71 7.04
N ILE A 66 5.77 -6.60 6.43
CA ILE A 66 5.28 -6.19 5.10
C ILE A 66 5.71 -7.22 4.05
N TYR A 67 7.00 -7.54 3.96
CA TYR A 67 7.52 -8.44 2.94
C TYR A 67 7.02 -9.87 3.12
N LEU A 68 7.00 -10.38 4.37
CA LEU A 68 6.46 -11.71 4.65
C LEU A 68 4.97 -11.78 4.28
N SER A 69 4.19 -10.77 4.63
CA SER A 69 2.76 -10.70 4.26
C SER A 69 2.57 -10.67 2.74
N LEU A 70 3.38 -9.88 2.02
CA LEU A 70 3.31 -9.80 0.56
C LEU A 70 3.66 -11.15 -0.09
N ILE A 71 4.72 -11.80 0.37
CA ILE A 71 5.13 -13.12 -0.11
C ILE A 71 4.02 -14.16 0.13
N LEU A 72 3.49 -14.23 1.35
CA LEU A 72 2.40 -15.13 1.70
C LEU A 72 1.14 -14.88 0.87
N PHE A 73 0.81 -13.61 0.63
CA PHE A 73 -0.31 -13.23 -0.24
C PHE A 73 -0.08 -13.71 -1.66
N LEU A 74 1.07 -13.42 -2.27
CA LEU A 74 1.40 -13.82 -3.65
C LEU A 74 1.34 -15.35 -3.81
N PHE A 75 1.88 -16.11 -2.85
CA PHE A 75 1.74 -17.56 -2.85
C PHE A 75 0.27 -18.02 -2.73
N SER A 76 -0.54 -17.31 -1.95
CA SER A 76 -1.95 -17.67 -1.76
C SER A 76 -2.78 -17.46 -3.01
N VAL A 77 -2.46 -16.48 -3.85
CA VAL A 77 -3.18 -16.14 -5.09
C VAL A 77 -2.47 -16.60 -6.36
N ALA A 78 -1.31 -17.28 -6.25
CA ALA A 78 -0.49 -17.70 -7.40
C ALA A 78 -1.24 -18.52 -8.45
N LYS A 79 -2.28 -19.24 -8.06
CA LYS A 79 -3.13 -20.06 -8.95
C LYS A 79 -4.46 -19.39 -9.30
N GLU A 80 -4.69 -18.17 -8.86
CA GLU A 80 -5.96 -17.44 -8.96
C GLU A 80 -5.77 -16.11 -9.70
N PRO A 81 -5.61 -16.12 -11.06
CA PRO A 81 -5.31 -14.92 -11.84
C PRO A 81 -6.35 -13.79 -11.68
N ASP A 82 -7.63 -14.14 -11.47
CA ASP A 82 -8.69 -13.15 -11.22
C ASP A 82 -8.43 -12.36 -9.93
N LYS A 83 -8.01 -13.04 -8.85
CA LYS A 83 -7.71 -12.38 -7.58
C LYS A 83 -6.45 -11.54 -7.68
N LEU A 84 -5.42 -12.04 -8.40
CA LEU A 84 -4.21 -11.26 -8.64
C LEU A 84 -4.51 -10.00 -9.45
N LEU A 85 -5.36 -10.09 -10.47
CA LEU A 85 -5.77 -8.93 -11.26
C LEU A 85 -6.50 -7.89 -10.39
N ILE A 86 -7.47 -8.33 -9.56
CA ILE A 86 -8.17 -7.44 -8.61
C ILE A 86 -7.17 -6.79 -7.65
N ALA A 87 -6.20 -7.55 -7.14
CA ALA A 87 -5.19 -7.04 -6.23
C ALA A 87 -4.34 -5.93 -6.87
N MET A 88 -3.84 -6.17 -8.09
CA MET A 88 -3.06 -5.18 -8.84
C MET A 88 -3.86 -3.90 -9.14
N GLN A 89 -5.12 -4.05 -9.56
CA GLN A 89 -6.00 -2.91 -9.85
C GLN A 89 -6.35 -2.12 -8.57
N ALA A 90 -6.67 -2.80 -7.47
CA ALA A 90 -6.98 -2.16 -6.20
C ALA A 90 -5.76 -1.44 -5.61
N TYR A 91 -4.57 -2.06 -5.70
CA TYR A 91 -3.32 -1.43 -5.29
C TYR A 91 -3.01 -0.20 -6.15
N GLY A 92 -3.14 -0.29 -7.48
CA GLY A 92 -2.95 0.85 -8.37
C GLY A 92 -3.90 2.01 -8.05
N LEU A 93 -5.17 1.72 -7.81
CA LEU A 93 -6.14 2.76 -7.41
C LEU A 93 -5.78 3.39 -6.05
N MET A 94 -5.32 2.58 -5.10
CA MET A 94 -4.84 3.06 -3.80
C MET A 94 -3.63 4.00 -3.95
N VAL A 95 -2.68 3.68 -4.84
CA VAL A 95 -1.52 4.54 -5.13
C VAL A 95 -1.97 5.85 -5.78
N ILE A 96 -2.98 5.84 -6.66
CA ILE A 96 -3.56 7.07 -7.22
C ILE A 96 -4.15 7.95 -6.12
N PHE A 97 -4.96 7.37 -5.22
CA PHE A 97 -5.52 8.11 -4.09
C PHE A 97 -4.42 8.66 -3.18
N ARG A 98 -3.35 7.90 -2.93
CA ARG A 98 -2.20 8.35 -2.17
C ARG A 98 -1.50 9.55 -2.81
N THR A 99 -1.26 9.48 -4.12
CA THR A 99 -0.68 10.58 -4.89
C THR A 99 -1.51 11.86 -4.76
N ILE A 100 -2.82 11.76 -4.93
CA ILE A 100 -3.75 12.89 -4.80
C ILE A 100 -3.75 13.43 -3.37
N ALA A 101 -3.83 12.54 -2.37
CA ALA A 101 -3.88 12.92 -0.97
C ALA A 101 -2.61 13.66 -0.53
N MET A 102 -1.42 13.16 -0.86
CA MET A 102 -0.14 13.80 -0.56
C MET A 102 0.03 15.13 -1.31
N TYR A 103 -0.52 15.25 -2.53
CA TYR A 103 -0.49 16.52 -3.26
C TYR A 103 -1.35 17.59 -2.57
N LEU A 104 -2.55 17.20 -2.11
CA LEU A 104 -3.50 18.11 -1.47
C LEU A 104 -3.14 18.46 -0.02
N VAL A 105 -2.46 17.55 0.68
CA VAL A 105 -2.11 17.69 2.10
C VAL A 105 -0.58 17.60 2.25
N PRO A 106 0.16 18.70 1.95
CA PRO A 106 1.61 18.72 2.09
C PRO A 106 1.99 18.76 3.57
N LEU A 107 2.61 17.69 4.06
CA LEU A 107 3.06 17.57 5.44
C LEU A 107 4.59 17.58 5.51
N GLU A 108 5.12 18.18 6.58
CA GLU A 108 6.49 17.95 7.06
C GLU A 108 6.49 16.73 7.99
N PRO A 109 7.60 15.98 8.08
CA PRO A 109 7.69 14.86 9.02
C PRO A 109 7.61 15.34 10.48
N PRO A 110 7.18 14.46 11.41
CA PRO A 110 7.30 14.75 12.84
C PRO A 110 8.75 15.09 13.22
N GLU A 111 8.97 16.08 14.07
CA GLU A 111 10.32 16.56 14.44
C GLU A 111 11.20 15.47 15.05
N THR A 112 10.58 14.51 15.71
CA THR A 112 11.25 13.38 16.38
C THR A 112 11.28 12.10 15.54
N MET A 113 11.01 12.19 14.24
CA MET A 113 10.98 11.07 13.32
C MET A 113 12.31 10.30 13.32
N LEU A 114 12.27 8.98 13.49
CA LEU A 114 13.38 8.08 13.17
C LEU A 114 13.23 7.60 11.73
N LEU A 115 14.29 7.73 10.94
CA LEU A 115 14.26 7.38 9.51
C LEU A 115 13.90 5.91 9.29
N LEU A 116 12.85 5.68 8.53
CA LEU A 116 12.42 4.34 8.14
C LEU A 116 13.10 3.94 6.82
N ASN A 117 14.34 3.48 6.93
CA ASN A 117 15.13 3.07 5.77
C ASN A 117 14.75 1.65 5.32
N ASP A 118 14.14 1.53 4.14
CA ASP A 118 13.80 0.21 3.59
C ASP A 118 15.08 -0.61 3.35
N PRO A 119 15.26 -1.77 4.05
CA PRO A 119 16.46 -2.59 3.94
C PRO A 119 16.71 -3.13 2.53
N PHE A 120 15.64 -3.41 1.76
CA PHE A 120 15.77 -3.90 0.39
C PHE A 120 16.18 -2.78 -0.58
N VAL A 121 15.63 -1.58 -0.41
CA VAL A 121 16.03 -0.42 -1.22
C VAL A 121 17.51 -0.11 -0.98
N GLN A 122 17.99 -0.24 0.24
CA GLN A 122 19.41 -0.05 0.57
C GLN A 122 20.33 -1.11 -0.06
N LEU A 123 19.88 -2.36 -0.20
CA LEU A 123 20.65 -3.44 -0.81
C LEU A 123 20.84 -3.26 -2.32
N PHE A 124 19.89 -2.63 -3.01
CA PHE A 124 19.88 -2.52 -4.48
C PHE A 124 20.29 -1.15 -5.01
N GLY A 125 20.55 -0.17 -4.18
CA GLY A 125 21.00 1.14 -4.64
C GLY A 125 21.04 2.21 -3.55
N LYS A 126 21.55 3.39 -3.92
CA LYS A 126 21.47 4.59 -3.09
C LYS A 126 20.03 5.13 -3.17
N GLY A 127 19.11 4.53 -2.43
CA GLY A 127 17.77 5.08 -2.26
C GLY A 127 17.90 6.45 -1.61
N GLU A 128 17.31 7.48 -2.22
CA GLU A 128 17.15 8.77 -1.54
C GLU A 128 16.26 8.55 -0.31
N ILE A 129 16.65 9.15 0.81
CA ILE A 129 15.86 9.09 2.04
C ILE A 129 14.63 9.95 1.83
N LEU A 130 13.46 9.33 1.83
CA LEU A 130 12.18 10.02 1.71
C LEU A 130 11.58 10.19 3.10
N THR A 131 11.35 11.44 3.49
CA THR A 131 10.82 11.82 4.80
C THR A 131 9.38 12.33 4.72
N LYS A 132 8.95 12.78 3.54
CA LYS A 132 7.63 13.41 3.31
C LYS A 132 6.63 12.48 2.63
N ASP A 133 6.89 11.17 2.61
CA ASP A 133 5.95 10.15 2.15
C ASP A 133 4.91 9.85 3.26
N LEU A 134 4.07 10.84 3.60
CA LEU A 134 3.26 10.85 4.82
C LEU A 134 1.80 10.50 4.59
N PHE A 135 0.97 11.39 4.09
CA PHE A 135 -0.47 11.22 4.10
C PHE A 135 -0.98 10.43 2.88
N PHE A 136 -1.57 9.31 3.14
CA PHE A 136 -1.79 8.44 4.32
C PHE A 136 -0.75 7.31 4.38
N SER A 137 -0.66 6.56 5.51
CA SER A 137 0.33 5.47 5.65
C SER A 137 0.17 4.37 4.60
N GLY A 138 1.13 4.30 3.67
CA GLY A 138 1.17 3.25 2.65
C GLY A 138 1.44 1.86 3.20
N HIS A 139 2.25 1.78 4.25
CA HIS A 139 2.58 0.54 4.94
C HIS A 139 1.33 -0.12 5.54
N THR A 140 0.56 0.65 6.32
CA THR A 140 -0.69 0.21 6.93
C THR A 140 -1.76 -0.11 5.88
N ALA A 141 -1.92 0.76 4.87
CA ALA A 141 -2.91 0.59 3.81
C ALA A 141 -2.66 -0.68 2.98
N THR A 142 -1.40 -0.98 2.65
CA THR A 142 -1.02 -2.17 1.89
C THR A 142 -1.40 -3.45 2.65
N LEU A 143 -1.02 -3.56 3.92
CA LEU A 143 -1.35 -4.74 4.72
C LEU A 143 -2.86 -4.92 4.91
N PHE A 144 -3.59 -3.82 5.13
CA PHE A 144 -5.04 -3.87 5.21
C PHE A 144 -5.69 -4.27 3.87
N LEU A 145 -5.12 -3.85 2.74
CA LEU A 145 -5.56 -4.30 1.43
C LEU A 145 -5.36 -5.82 1.25
N LEU A 146 -4.23 -6.37 1.69
CA LEU A 146 -3.99 -7.82 1.66
C LEU A 146 -5.02 -8.57 2.52
N PHE A 147 -5.37 -8.03 3.70
CA PHE A 147 -6.45 -8.56 4.54
C PHE A 147 -7.79 -8.60 3.80
N LEU A 148 -8.16 -7.55 3.08
CA LEU A 148 -9.43 -7.47 2.34
C LEU A 148 -9.48 -8.44 1.16
N LEU A 149 -8.36 -8.65 0.46
CA LEU A 149 -8.23 -9.51 -0.71
C LEU A 149 -8.20 -10.99 -0.38
N THR A 150 -7.91 -11.34 0.87
CA THR A 150 -7.69 -12.72 1.30
C THR A 150 -8.97 -13.36 1.84
N GLU A 151 -9.31 -14.57 1.37
CA GLU A 151 -10.47 -15.34 1.83
C GLU A 151 -10.11 -16.37 2.90
N LYS A 152 -8.88 -16.92 2.89
CA LYS A 152 -8.41 -17.91 3.86
C LYS A 152 -8.36 -17.32 5.26
N LYS A 153 -9.20 -17.80 6.17
CA LYS A 153 -9.36 -17.25 7.54
C LYS A 153 -8.03 -17.03 8.27
N THR A 154 -7.13 -18.01 8.22
CA THR A 154 -5.81 -17.91 8.88
C THR A 154 -4.96 -16.77 8.32
N LEU A 155 -4.82 -16.68 6.99
CA LEU A 155 -4.05 -15.60 6.36
C LEU A 155 -4.70 -14.25 6.58
N LYS A 156 -6.03 -14.20 6.51
CA LYS A 156 -6.81 -13.00 6.79
C LYS A 156 -6.54 -12.47 8.20
N PHE A 157 -6.51 -13.36 9.19
CA PHE A 157 -6.17 -13.01 10.57
C PHE A 157 -4.71 -12.52 10.68
N ILE A 158 -3.76 -13.22 10.04
CA ILE A 158 -2.35 -12.81 10.01
C ILE A 158 -2.20 -11.40 9.43
N PHE A 159 -2.80 -11.11 8.27
CA PHE A 159 -2.70 -9.79 7.66
C PHE A 159 -3.36 -8.69 8.47
N LEU A 160 -4.47 -9.00 9.15
CA LEU A 160 -5.10 -8.04 10.07
C LEU A 160 -4.17 -7.70 11.25
N ILE A 161 -3.60 -8.71 11.90
CA ILE A 161 -2.65 -8.52 13.00
C ILE A 161 -1.40 -7.77 12.51
N SER A 162 -0.86 -8.14 11.33
CA SER A 162 0.28 -7.42 10.74
C SER A 162 -0.06 -5.94 10.47
N THR A 163 -1.30 -5.65 10.04
CA THR A 163 -1.77 -4.26 9.84
C THR A 163 -1.71 -3.47 11.14
N PHE A 164 -2.21 -4.04 12.25
CA PHE A 164 -2.18 -3.39 13.56
C PHE A 164 -0.75 -3.20 14.07
N ILE A 165 0.09 -4.25 13.99
CA ILE A 165 1.48 -4.16 14.45
C ILE A 165 2.25 -3.11 13.66
N VAL A 166 2.14 -3.11 12.32
CA VAL A 166 2.83 -2.12 11.48
C VAL A 166 2.26 -0.72 11.69
N GLY A 167 0.94 -0.57 11.83
CA GLY A 167 0.33 0.71 12.16
C GLY A 167 0.88 1.30 13.47
N ILE A 168 1.00 0.47 14.51
CA ILE A 168 1.61 0.86 15.79
C ILE A 168 3.11 1.14 15.61
N SER A 169 3.84 0.29 14.86
CA SER A 169 5.29 0.45 14.65
C SER A 169 5.65 1.78 14.00
N VAL A 170 4.91 2.19 12.95
CA VAL A 170 5.18 3.47 12.26
C VAL A 170 4.82 4.68 13.11
N LEU A 171 3.88 4.55 14.06
CA LEU A 171 3.60 5.57 15.07
C LEU A 171 4.73 5.61 16.12
N LEU A 172 5.12 4.45 16.68
CA LEU A 172 6.20 4.37 17.66
C LEU A 172 7.54 4.85 17.10
N GLN A 173 7.76 4.78 15.80
CA GLN A 173 8.95 5.32 15.12
C GLN A 173 8.80 6.78 14.71
N HIS A 174 7.62 7.39 14.93
CA HIS A 174 7.25 8.74 14.51
C HIS A 174 7.37 8.98 13.00
N VAL A 175 7.23 7.93 12.19
CA VAL A 175 7.31 8.02 10.71
C VAL A 175 6.04 8.60 10.11
N HIS A 176 4.90 8.38 10.79
CA HIS A 176 3.58 8.85 10.38
C HIS A 176 2.87 9.55 11.54
N TYR A 177 1.99 10.46 11.21
CA TYR A 177 1.02 11.00 12.14
C TYR A 177 -0.10 9.99 12.42
N SER A 178 -0.77 10.13 13.56
CA SER A 178 -1.89 9.26 13.94
C SER A 178 -2.99 9.23 12.89
N ILE A 179 -3.28 10.38 12.27
CA ILE A 179 -4.29 10.50 11.22
C ILE A 179 -3.92 9.73 9.96
N ASP A 180 -2.62 9.63 9.61
CA ASP A 180 -2.15 8.90 8.44
C ASP A 180 -2.45 7.41 8.57
N VAL A 181 -2.19 6.87 9.76
CA VAL A 181 -2.45 5.46 10.09
C VAL A 181 -3.95 5.19 10.19
N PHE A 182 -4.71 6.11 10.79
CA PHE A 182 -6.15 5.98 10.94
C PHE A 182 -6.90 5.98 9.60
N VAL A 183 -6.51 6.85 8.66
CA VAL A 183 -7.15 6.98 7.34
C VAL A 183 -6.81 5.82 6.40
N ALA A 184 -5.64 5.21 6.55
CA ALA A 184 -5.12 4.18 5.65
C ALA A 184 -6.10 3.01 5.39
N PRO A 185 -6.75 2.39 6.38
CA PRO A 185 -7.73 1.33 6.17
C PRO A 185 -8.95 1.76 5.36
N PHE A 186 -9.42 2.99 5.53
CA PHE A 186 -10.60 3.49 4.80
C PHE A 186 -10.31 3.65 3.31
N VAL A 187 -9.12 4.17 2.96
CA VAL A 187 -8.73 4.32 1.56
C VAL A 187 -8.46 2.95 0.92
N ALA A 188 -7.80 2.04 1.62
CA ALA A 188 -7.61 0.67 1.16
C ALA A 188 -8.96 -0.03 0.92
N TYR A 189 -9.92 0.11 1.84
CA TYR A 189 -11.28 -0.42 1.69
C TYR A 189 -12.00 0.20 0.49
N GLY A 190 -11.96 1.53 0.34
CA GLY A 190 -12.55 2.24 -0.80
C GLY A 190 -12.00 1.74 -2.13
N SER A 191 -10.66 1.64 -2.24
CA SER A 191 -9.99 1.14 -3.43
C SER A 191 -10.41 -0.29 -3.78
N TYR A 192 -10.42 -1.19 -2.79
CA TYR A 192 -10.89 -2.56 -2.97
C TYR A 192 -12.34 -2.63 -3.42
N ARG A 193 -13.25 -1.87 -2.77
CA ARG A 193 -14.68 -1.89 -3.09
C ARG A 193 -14.98 -1.36 -4.48
N ILE A 194 -14.34 -0.28 -4.89
CA ILE A 194 -14.50 0.30 -6.24
C ILE A 194 -14.12 -0.74 -7.30
N ILE A 195 -12.95 -1.36 -7.18
CA ILE A 195 -12.49 -2.37 -8.14
C ILE A 195 -13.39 -3.61 -8.12
N LYS A 196 -13.82 -4.07 -6.96
CA LYS A 196 -14.73 -5.21 -6.86
C LYS A 196 -16.05 -4.96 -7.56
N ILE A 197 -16.70 -3.82 -7.30
CA ILE A 197 -17.95 -3.42 -7.96
C ILE A 197 -17.76 -3.29 -9.49
N TYR A 198 -16.66 -2.69 -9.92
CA TYR A 198 -16.33 -2.57 -11.34
C TYR A 198 -16.24 -3.95 -12.01
N ARG A 199 -15.54 -4.89 -11.39
CA ARG A 199 -15.36 -6.25 -11.88
C ARG A 199 -16.68 -7.05 -11.91
N GLU A 200 -17.51 -6.91 -10.89
CA GLU A 200 -18.85 -7.54 -10.85
C GLU A 200 -19.74 -7.04 -12.01
N LYS A 201 -19.76 -5.73 -12.28
CA LYS A 201 -20.51 -5.15 -13.41
C LYS A 201 -20.03 -5.65 -14.78
N ILE A 202 -18.73 -5.77 -14.99
CA ILE A 202 -18.15 -6.30 -16.23
C ILE A 202 -18.54 -7.78 -16.43
N SER A 203 -18.53 -8.57 -15.36
CA SER A 203 -18.92 -9.98 -15.42
C SER A 203 -20.39 -10.15 -15.80
N LEU A 204 -21.29 -9.32 -15.28
CA LEU A 204 -22.72 -9.35 -15.59
C LEU A 204 -23.02 -8.99 -17.06
N ASN A 205 -22.29 -8.03 -17.63
CA ASN A 205 -22.47 -7.59 -19.02
C ASN A 205 -21.86 -8.54 -20.06
N SER A 206 -21.25 -9.61 -19.64
CA SER A 206 -20.57 -10.58 -20.53
C SER A 206 -21.28 -11.93 -20.62
N ASN A 207 -22.39 -12.10 -19.93
CA ASN A 207 -23.34 -13.22 -20.04
C ASN A 207 -24.56 -12.78 -20.87
#